data_03478340ab3e1caf8c2458c7d2c94e90
#
_entry.id   03478340ab3e1caf8c2458c7d2c94e90
#
_cell.length_a   1.000
_cell.length_b   1.000
_cell.length_c   1.000
_cell.angle_alpha   90.00
_cell.angle_beta   90.00
_cell.angle_gamma   90.00
#
_symmetry.space_group_name_H-M   'P 1'
#
loop_
_entity.id
_entity.type
_entity.pdbx_description
1 polymer ?
#
loop_
_entity_poly.entity_id
_entity_poly.type
_entity_poly.pdbx_seq_one_letter_code
_entity_poly.pdbx_strand_id
1 'polypeptide(L)'
;MKFLSRYLFLILAFGLLISACKTSKTTSSGSTPTNPIKTSPNTNSGTNFPVKTLPKAPIALAPLSYQMPEMPREFRGVWIATVANIDWPISPDDPYEKQKRDFLEILDYYKDLNFNAVIVQVRTAGDAFYPSNLAPWSKYLTGKQGKAPNTTENPLTWMINESHARGMEFHAWLNPYRATMDLKTEELSPDHDYNLHRDWMLKYGTKYYYNPALPEVQTHLLKVIKEIVDNYDIDAIHFDDYFYPYKIPREDFPDKATYNKFKKPGQSQDDWRRENVNQLIFALNNTIKASKPWVQFGISPFGVWRNQDKDPKGSPTRAGQTNYDDLYADVLLWMKNGWVDYMIPQLYWSMEHPLASHRILNDWWARNHNNTNIYIGNGPYKIREDSDEAWNNPKEINNQISYTRTLPTIQGNAFFSAKSMKIKNRDVAQLLKGELYNEPTLPPSFQPKSPAIIDIPTVFSVEANSEVTSIRMANPLDPAIRYALIQGADELDLLADAEIHPVWVGGMRARTLEVTSLNTKYLAIRWIDHFGRIVQTQVYQIP
;
A
#
# COMPACT_ATOMS: atom_id res chain seq x y z
N MET A 1 -42.40 45.98 -11.54
CA MET A 1 -43.08 45.24 -12.62
C MET A 1 -42.45 43.84 -12.68
N LYS A 2 -43.00 42.93 -12.01
CA LYS A 2 -43.80 41.72 -12.26
C LYS A 2 -43.42 41.04 -13.58
N PHE A 3 -42.83 39.82 -13.47
CA PHE A 3 -43.37 38.65 -14.10
C PHE A 3 -42.89 37.35 -13.37
N LEU A 4 -43.85 36.68 -12.71
CA LEU A 4 -43.83 35.30 -12.24
C LEU A 4 -44.23 34.37 -13.40
N SER A 5 -43.64 33.20 -13.52
CA SER A 5 -44.26 31.98 -14.07
C SER A 5 -43.41 30.77 -13.63
N ARG A 6 -43.82 29.94 -12.66
CA ARG A 6 -44.65 28.73 -12.64
C ARG A 6 -44.26 27.69 -13.68
N TYR A 7 -43.65 26.59 -13.23
CA TYR A 7 -43.79 25.21 -13.70
C TYR A 7 -43.59 24.28 -12.47
N LEU A 8 -44.57 23.75 -12.02
CA LEU A 8 -45.50 22.64 -12.03
C LEU A 8 -44.77 21.25 -11.91
N PHE A 9 -45.01 20.64 -10.74
CA PHE A 9 -44.68 19.27 -10.38
C PHE A 9 -45.30 18.25 -11.32
N LEU A 10 -44.54 17.22 -11.74
CA LEU A 10 -45.10 15.97 -12.27
C LEU A 10 -44.48 14.82 -11.45
N ILE A 11 -45.32 14.28 -10.54
CA ILE A 11 -45.13 13.03 -9.83
C ILE A 11 -45.62 11.94 -10.77
N LEU A 12 -44.75 11.00 -11.15
CA LEU A 12 -45.16 9.74 -11.76
C LEU A 12 -44.84 8.60 -10.80
N ALA A 13 -45.89 8.07 -10.19
CA ALA A 13 -45.88 6.83 -9.44
C ALA A 13 -45.76 5.65 -10.43
N PHE A 14 -44.77 4.78 -10.22
CA PHE A 14 -44.71 3.48 -10.87
C PHE A 14 -44.98 2.39 -9.84
N GLY A 15 -46.06 1.66 -10.10
CA GLY A 15 -46.64 0.63 -9.24
C GLY A 15 -45.76 -0.61 -9.13
N LEU A 16 -45.79 -1.17 -7.93
CA LEU A 16 -45.32 -2.50 -7.60
C LEU A 16 -46.15 -3.58 -8.34
N LEU A 17 -45.47 -4.38 -9.13
CA LEU A 17 -46.00 -5.68 -9.59
C LEU A 17 -45.35 -6.78 -8.75
N ILE A 18 -46.12 -7.28 -7.80
CA ILE A 18 -45.82 -8.50 -7.03
C ILE A 18 -46.23 -9.68 -7.90
N SER A 19 -45.28 -10.47 -8.36
CA SER A 19 -45.54 -11.75 -9.02
C SER A 19 -45.37 -12.87 -8.00
N ALA A 20 -46.50 -13.43 -7.57
CA ALA A 20 -46.57 -14.59 -6.70
C ALA A 20 -46.36 -15.87 -7.51
N CYS A 21 -45.32 -16.63 -7.26
CA CYS A 21 -45.18 -17.99 -7.74
C CYS A 21 -45.97 -18.95 -6.85
N LYS A 22 -46.97 -19.58 -7.41
CA LYS A 22 -47.74 -20.68 -6.84
C LYS A 22 -46.91 -21.96 -6.79
N THR A 23 -46.78 -22.52 -5.60
CA THR A 23 -46.35 -23.91 -5.38
C THR A 23 -47.53 -24.85 -5.67
N SER A 24 -47.39 -25.72 -6.63
CA SER A 24 -48.30 -26.83 -6.87
C SER A 24 -47.92 -28.04 -5.99
N LYS A 25 -48.81 -28.42 -5.09
CA LYS A 25 -48.81 -29.71 -4.43
C LYS A 25 -49.37 -30.75 -5.37
N THR A 26 -48.62 -31.77 -5.68
CA THR A 26 -49.15 -33.03 -6.22
C THR A 26 -49.18 -34.07 -5.11
N THR A 27 -50.41 -34.42 -4.73
CA THR A 27 -50.74 -35.61 -3.95
C THR A 27 -50.86 -36.78 -4.92
N SER A 28 -50.17 -37.89 -4.66
CA SER A 28 -50.57 -39.20 -5.18
C SER A 28 -50.59 -40.22 -4.04
N SER A 29 -51.79 -40.70 -3.79
CA SER A 29 -52.12 -41.85 -2.97
C SER A 29 -51.79 -43.15 -3.71
N GLY A 30 -51.30 -44.15 -2.97
CA GLY A 30 -51.09 -45.49 -3.54
C GLY A 30 -50.63 -46.50 -2.49
N SER A 31 -51.59 -47.03 -1.79
CA SER A 31 -51.79 -48.39 -1.24
C SER A 31 -50.61 -49.33 -1.03
N THR A 32 -50.49 -49.72 0.21
CA THR A 32 -49.83 -50.93 0.74
C THR A 32 -50.43 -52.21 0.17
N PRO A 33 -49.65 -53.30 0.07
CA PRO A 33 -50.13 -54.57 0.59
C PRO A 33 -49.11 -55.21 1.57
N THR A 34 -49.64 -55.56 2.68
CA THR A 34 -49.10 -56.46 3.70
C THR A 34 -48.97 -57.89 3.15
N ASN A 35 -47.86 -58.57 3.42
CA ASN A 35 -47.79 -60.01 3.55
C ASN A 35 -46.71 -60.48 4.49
N PRO A 36 -46.81 -61.69 5.09
CA PRO A 36 -46.58 -61.92 6.50
C PRO A 36 -45.21 -62.56 6.80
N ILE A 37 -44.89 -62.39 8.08
CA ILE A 37 -43.78 -63.00 8.82
C ILE A 37 -43.72 -64.52 8.70
N LYS A 38 -42.58 -65.09 8.25
CA LYS A 38 -42.20 -66.46 8.56
C LYS A 38 -40.95 -66.45 9.43
N THR A 39 -41.17 -66.84 10.69
CA THR A 39 -40.16 -67.23 11.63
C THR A 39 -39.52 -68.55 11.23
N SER A 40 -38.20 -68.65 11.28
CA SER A 40 -37.46 -69.89 11.43
C SER A 40 -36.03 -69.62 11.96
N PRO A 41 -35.33 -70.54 12.59
CA PRO A 41 -34.68 -70.28 13.84
C PRO A 41 -33.17 -70.10 13.75
N ASN A 42 -32.70 -69.51 14.83
CA ASN A 42 -31.32 -69.36 15.34
C ASN A 42 -30.33 -70.47 14.95
N THR A 43 -29.23 -70.09 14.28
CA THR A 43 -27.93 -70.74 14.45
C THR A 43 -26.84 -69.70 14.72
N ASN A 44 -26.38 -69.71 15.93
CA ASN A 44 -25.18 -68.98 16.40
C ASN A 44 -23.97 -69.44 15.56
N SER A 45 -23.37 -68.52 14.80
CA SER A 45 -21.97 -68.63 14.44
C SER A 45 -21.35 -67.26 14.68
N GLY A 46 -20.58 -67.16 15.77
CA GLY A 46 -19.82 -65.95 16.13
C GLY A 46 -18.76 -65.67 15.07
N THR A 47 -18.97 -64.64 14.31
CA THR A 47 -17.93 -63.92 13.59
C THR A 47 -17.66 -62.62 14.31
N ASN A 48 -16.55 -62.57 15.06
CA ASN A 48 -15.97 -61.37 15.56
C ASN A 48 -15.59 -60.47 14.37
N PHE A 49 -16.44 -59.52 14.03
CA PHE A 49 -16.02 -58.40 13.20
C PHE A 49 -15.13 -57.51 14.08
N PRO A 50 -13.91 -57.17 13.64
CA PRO A 50 -13.14 -56.17 14.35
C PRO A 50 -13.94 -54.87 14.38
N VAL A 51 -14.24 -54.40 15.58
CA VAL A 51 -14.78 -53.05 15.79
C VAL A 51 -13.76 -52.09 15.20
N LYS A 52 -14.04 -51.58 14.01
CA LYS A 52 -13.27 -50.51 13.40
C LYS A 52 -13.47 -49.31 14.32
N THR A 53 -12.52 -49.06 15.23
CA THR A 53 -12.50 -47.82 16.00
C THR A 53 -12.52 -46.69 15.00
N LEU A 54 -13.63 -45.97 14.96
CA LEU A 54 -13.71 -44.69 14.24
C LEU A 54 -12.53 -43.83 14.70
N PRO A 55 -11.76 -43.25 13.80
CA PRO A 55 -10.70 -42.34 14.20
C PRO A 55 -11.32 -41.29 15.13
N LYS A 56 -10.73 -41.16 16.33
CA LYS A 56 -11.13 -40.14 17.29
C LYS A 56 -11.17 -38.80 16.55
N ALA A 57 -12.32 -38.11 16.56
CA ALA A 57 -12.39 -36.79 15.95
C ALA A 57 -11.22 -35.96 16.52
N PRO A 58 -10.40 -35.36 15.67
CA PRO A 58 -9.27 -34.59 16.16
C PRO A 58 -9.77 -33.48 17.07
N ILE A 59 -9.19 -33.39 18.24
CA ILE A 59 -9.52 -32.37 19.27
C ILE A 59 -8.81 -31.10 18.85
N ALA A 60 -9.54 -29.96 18.80
CA ALA A 60 -8.94 -28.65 18.56
C ALA A 60 -7.81 -28.38 19.55
N LEU A 61 -6.71 -27.82 19.11
CA LEU A 61 -5.60 -27.43 19.97
C LEU A 61 -6.05 -26.29 20.88
N ALA A 62 -5.81 -26.44 22.19
CA ALA A 62 -6.05 -25.36 23.14
C ALA A 62 -4.84 -24.43 23.20
N PRO A 63 -5.03 -23.12 23.09
CA PRO A 63 -3.92 -22.17 23.25
C PRO A 63 -3.42 -22.20 24.71
N LEU A 64 -2.11 -22.04 24.86
CA LEU A 64 -1.47 -21.92 26.17
C LEU A 64 -1.75 -20.53 26.76
N SER A 65 -1.76 -20.46 28.10
CA SER A 65 -1.79 -19.19 28.82
C SER A 65 -0.37 -18.58 28.85
N TYR A 66 0.16 -18.21 27.69
CA TYR A 66 1.46 -17.57 27.54
C TYR A 66 1.31 -16.25 26.80
N GLN A 67 1.88 -15.18 27.36
CA GLN A 67 1.80 -13.85 26.77
C GLN A 67 3.09 -13.53 26.03
N MET A 68 3.00 -13.47 24.71
CA MET A 68 4.10 -13.01 23.86
C MET A 68 4.36 -11.52 24.07
N PRO A 69 5.63 -11.06 24.05
CA PRO A 69 5.96 -9.65 24.03
C PRO A 69 5.28 -8.92 22.86
N GLU A 70 4.97 -7.65 23.05
CA GLU A 70 4.51 -6.79 21.96
C GLU A 70 5.64 -6.59 20.92
N MET A 71 5.27 -6.60 19.65
CA MET A 71 6.22 -6.29 18.60
C MET A 71 6.39 -4.77 18.45
N PRO A 72 7.63 -4.27 18.34
CA PRO A 72 7.87 -2.86 18.08
C PRO A 72 7.27 -2.44 16.74
N ARG A 73 6.87 -1.18 16.65
CA ARG A 73 6.31 -0.60 15.43
C ARG A 73 7.18 0.53 14.93
N GLU A 74 7.60 0.43 13.68
CA GLU A 74 8.36 1.46 12.98
C GLU A 74 8.21 1.23 11.47
N PHE A 75 7.80 2.24 10.72
CA PHE A 75 7.79 2.17 9.27
C PHE A 75 9.23 2.19 8.73
N ARG A 76 9.59 1.20 7.93
CA ARG A 76 10.89 1.04 7.28
C ARG A 76 10.69 0.80 5.81
N GLY A 77 10.50 1.89 5.06
CA GLY A 77 10.16 1.84 3.65
C GLY A 77 11.34 2.11 2.72
N VAL A 78 11.27 1.57 1.51
CA VAL A 78 12.20 1.89 0.43
C VAL A 78 11.45 2.18 -0.85
N TRP A 79 11.83 3.27 -1.56
CA TRP A 79 11.31 3.55 -2.89
C TRP A 79 12.04 2.72 -3.94
N ILE A 80 11.23 2.14 -4.86
CA ILE A 80 11.70 1.46 -6.07
C ILE A 80 11.20 2.28 -7.26
N ALA A 81 12.06 3.14 -7.78
CA ALA A 81 11.74 4.02 -8.90
C ALA A 81 11.92 3.30 -10.24
N THR A 82 10.84 3.27 -11.02
CA THR A 82 10.84 2.65 -12.36
C THR A 82 11.09 3.66 -13.47
N VAL A 83 10.82 4.93 -13.22
CA VAL A 83 11.10 6.01 -14.18
C VAL A 83 12.58 6.01 -14.56
N ALA A 84 12.85 6.09 -15.86
CA ALA A 84 14.21 6.07 -16.41
C ALA A 84 15.04 4.86 -15.92
N ASN A 85 14.40 3.78 -15.51
CA ASN A 85 15.04 2.56 -15.00
C ASN A 85 16.06 2.85 -13.87
N ILE A 86 15.69 3.76 -12.96
CA ILE A 86 16.57 4.16 -11.85
C ILE A 86 16.91 2.96 -10.97
N ASP A 87 15.89 2.23 -10.49
CA ASP A 87 16.07 1.08 -9.61
C ASP A 87 15.69 -0.23 -10.30
N TRP A 88 14.52 -0.26 -10.96
CA TRP A 88 13.96 -1.46 -11.59
C TRP A 88 12.96 -1.09 -12.68
N PRO A 89 12.87 -1.86 -13.80
CA PRO A 89 13.83 -2.87 -14.24
C PRO A 89 15.22 -2.26 -14.50
N ILE A 90 16.28 -3.06 -14.39
CA ILE A 90 17.65 -2.59 -14.66
C ILE A 90 17.79 -2.17 -16.14
N SER A 91 17.20 -2.96 -17.04
CA SER A 91 17.05 -2.63 -18.46
C SER A 91 15.66 -3.04 -18.94
N PRO A 92 14.99 -2.19 -19.73
CA PRO A 92 13.71 -2.53 -20.34
C PRO A 92 13.83 -3.57 -21.46
N ASP A 93 15.04 -3.85 -21.93
CA ASP A 93 15.34 -4.84 -22.96
C ASP A 93 15.60 -6.24 -22.37
N ASP A 94 15.73 -6.35 -21.05
CA ASP A 94 15.91 -7.63 -20.36
C ASP A 94 14.65 -8.50 -20.51
N PRO A 95 14.83 -9.84 -20.66
CA PRO A 95 13.69 -10.76 -20.57
C PRO A 95 12.95 -10.60 -19.26
N TYR A 96 11.60 -10.73 -19.27
CA TYR A 96 10.77 -10.54 -18.09
C TYR A 96 11.21 -11.39 -16.90
N GLU A 97 11.62 -12.66 -17.14
CA GLU A 97 12.15 -13.53 -16.08
C GLU A 97 13.44 -13.01 -15.44
N LYS A 98 14.28 -12.27 -16.18
CA LYS A 98 15.42 -11.58 -15.58
C LYS A 98 14.96 -10.40 -14.73
N GLN A 99 14.03 -9.60 -15.24
CA GLN A 99 13.46 -8.49 -14.48
C GLN A 99 12.83 -8.97 -13.17
N LYS A 100 12.15 -10.13 -13.18
CA LYS A 100 11.63 -10.78 -11.95
C LYS A 100 12.76 -11.11 -10.97
N ARG A 101 13.82 -11.76 -11.40
CA ARG A 101 14.97 -12.06 -10.51
C ARG A 101 15.58 -10.81 -9.90
N ASP A 102 15.77 -9.76 -10.72
CA ASP A 102 16.33 -8.49 -10.25
C ASP A 102 15.42 -7.84 -9.18
N PHE A 103 14.09 -7.96 -9.33
CA PHE A 103 13.12 -7.47 -8.33
C PHE A 103 13.17 -8.27 -7.03
N LEU A 104 13.22 -9.60 -7.13
CA LEU A 104 13.38 -10.48 -5.96
C LEU A 104 14.66 -10.17 -5.19
N GLU A 105 15.78 -9.96 -5.88
CA GLU A 105 17.04 -9.56 -5.24
C GLU A 105 16.94 -8.22 -4.49
N ILE A 106 16.09 -7.29 -4.95
CA ILE A 106 15.82 -6.05 -4.21
C ILE A 106 15.02 -6.38 -2.95
N LEU A 107 13.95 -7.14 -3.08
CA LEU A 107 13.09 -7.50 -1.95
C LEU A 107 13.87 -8.27 -0.87
N ASP A 108 14.63 -9.29 -1.27
CA ASP A 108 15.43 -10.12 -0.36
C ASP A 108 16.48 -9.28 0.39
N TYR A 109 17.17 -8.40 -0.34
CA TYR A 109 18.14 -7.49 0.26
C TYR A 109 17.52 -6.59 1.35
N TYR A 110 16.35 -6.00 1.08
CA TYR A 110 15.69 -5.12 2.05
C TYR A 110 14.98 -5.89 3.17
N LYS A 111 14.47 -7.10 2.91
CA LYS A 111 14.00 -8.01 3.95
C LYS A 111 15.14 -8.32 4.95
N ASP A 112 16.33 -8.66 4.43
CA ASP A 112 17.50 -8.95 5.27
C ASP A 112 17.95 -7.75 6.12
N LEU A 113 17.61 -6.53 5.70
CA LEU A 113 17.82 -5.30 6.47
C LEU A 113 16.66 -4.97 7.42
N ASN A 114 15.67 -5.84 7.59
CA ASN A 114 14.46 -5.63 8.40
C ASN A 114 13.59 -4.45 7.93
N PHE A 115 13.52 -4.21 6.61
CA PHE A 115 12.52 -3.33 6.02
C PHE A 115 11.16 -4.03 5.96
N ASN A 116 10.07 -3.25 6.04
CA ASN A 116 8.72 -3.78 6.09
C ASN A 116 7.75 -3.13 5.10
N ALA A 117 8.24 -2.28 4.21
CA ALA A 117 7.44 -1.69 3.13
C ALA A 117 8.29 -1.38 1.89
N VAL A 118 7.70 -1.60 0.71
CA VAL A 118 8.23 -1.14 -0.59
C VAL A 118 7.26 -0.15 -1.21
N ILE A 119 7.78 0.96 -1.73
CA ILE A 119 7.02 2.00 -2.42
C ILE A 119 7.41 1.94 -3.90
N VAL A 120 6.63 1.20 -4.69
CA VAL A 120 6.97 0.86 -6.08
C VAL A 120 6.26 1.78 -7.05
N GLN A 121 7.03 2.43 -7.94
CA GLN A 121 6.45 3.30 -8.95
C GLN A 121 5.78 2.49 -10.06
N VAL A 122 4.44 2.47 -10.06
CA VAL A 122 3.62 1.70 -11.02
C VAL A 122 3.04 2.55 -12.15
N ARG A 123 3.16 3.89 -12.05
CA ARG A 123 2.78 4.87 -13.10
C ARG A 123 3.74 6.03 -13.08
N THR A 124 4.49 6.21 -14.17
CA THR A 124 5.56 7.21 -14.26
C THR A 124 5.11 8.50 -14.94
N ALA A 125 4.41 8.38 -16.09
CA ALA A 125 4.00 9.49 -16.92
C ALA A 125 2.90 9.08 -17.92
N GLY A 126 1.64 9.04 -17.47
CA GLY A 126 0.52 8.62 -18.32
C GLY A 126 0.58 7.17 -18.81
N ASP A 127 1.36 6.32 -18.16
CA ASP A 127 1.63 4.92 -18.51
C ASP A 127 1.34 3.99 -17.31
N ALA A 128 1.51 2.68 -17.49
CA ALA A 128 1.29 1.71 -16.42
C ALA A 128 2.28 0.54 -16.48
N PHE A 129 2.59 -0.05 -15.31
CA PHE A 129 3.34 -1.31 -15.14
C PHE A 129 2.40 -2.51 -14.91
N TYR A 130 1.14 -2.37 -15.27
CA TYR A 130 0.08 -3.37 -15.12
C TYR A 130 -0.90 -3.28 -16.30
N PRO A 131 -1.69 -4.34 -16.58
CA PRO A 131 -2.76 -4.26 -17.56
C PRO A 131 -3.77 -3.19 -17.14
N SER A 132 -3.94 -2.16 -17.95
CA SER A 132 -4.88 -1.06 -17.70
C SER A 132 -5.70 -0.77 -18.94
N ASN A 133 -6.97 -0.38 -18.73
CA ASN A 133 -7.82 0.16 -19.78
C ASN A 133 -7.73 1.70 -19.89
N LEU A 134 -6.91 2.33 -19.03
CA LEU A 134 -6.81 3.78 -18.88
C LEU A 134 -5.40 4.31 -19.19
N ALA A 135 -4.44 3.42 -19.48
CA ALA A 135 -3.07 3.82 -19.78
C ALA A 135 -2.33 2.73 -20.55
N PRO A 136 -1.45 3.08 -21.50
CA PRO A 136 -0.58 2.12 -22.18
C PRO A 136 0.49 1.56 -21.24
N TRP A 137 1.03 0.40 -21.61
CA TRP A 137 2.21 -0.16 -20.94
C TRP A 137 3.39 0.81 -20.99
N SER A 138 4.11 0.92 -19.89
CA SER A 138 5.30 1.78 -19.78
C SER A 138 6.45 1.29 -20.64
N LYS A 139 7.11 2.24 -21.33
CA LYS A 139 8.35 1.94 -22.06
C LYS A 139 9.49 1.48 -21.17
N TYR A 140 9.45 1.83 -19.89
CA TYR A 140 10.48 1.42 -18.93
C TYR A 140 10.40 -0.05 -18.54
N LEU A 141 9.27 -0.73 -18.81
CA LEU A 141 9.12 -2.16 -18.60
C LEU A 141 9.58 -2.98 -19.82
N THR A 142 9.32 -2.49 -21.04
CA THR A 142 9.42 -3.31 -22.28
C THR A 142 10.18 -2.65 -23.42
N GLY A 143 10.81 -1.52 -23.18
CA GLY A 143 11.56 -0.74 -24.18
C GLY A 143 10.68 0.09 -25.14
N LYS A 144 9.38 -0.22 -25.24
CA LYS A 144 8.44 0.49 -26.11
C LYS A 144 7.10 0.68 -25.40
N GLN A 145 6.60 1.93 -25.40
CA GLN A 145 5.29 2.22 -24.81
C GLN A 145 4.15 1.48 -25.55
N GLY A 146 3.17 1.00 -24.80
CA GLY A 146 2.05 0.20 -25.32
C GLY A 146 2.37 -1.27 -25.58
N LYS A 147 3.64 -1.67 -25.51
CA LYS A 147 4.03 -3.08 -25.66
C LYS A 147 3.92 -3.79 -24.31
N ALA A 148 3.07 -4.82 -24.22
CA ALA A 148 2.98 -5.68 -23.04
C ALA A 148 4.27 -6.51 -22.84
N PRO A 149 4.63 -6.86 -21.60
CA PRO A 149 5.69 -7.83 -21.34
C PRO A 149 5.31 -9.21 -21.88
N ASN A 150 6.31 -10.03 -22.23
CA ASN A 150 6.08 -11.37 -22.75
C ASN A 150 5.81 -12.36 -21.59
N THR A 151 4.62 -12.26 -21.04
CA THR A 151 4.13 -13.13 -19.95
C THR A 151 2.62 -13.18 -19.95
N THR A 152 2.04 -14.27 -19.41
CA THR A 152 0.61 -14.37 -19.09
C THR A 152 0.29 -13.94 -17.65
N GLU A 153 1.32 -13.76 -16.83
CA GLU A 153 1.22 -13.30 -15.45
C GLU A 153 0.95 -11.79 -15.41
N ASN A 154 0.17 -11.34 -14.43
CA ASN A 154 0.00 -9.91 -14.18
C ASN A 154 1.19 -9.39 -13.36
N PRO A 155 2.04 -8.50 -13.92
CA PRO A 155 3.25 -8.04 -13.23
C PRO A 155 2.98 -7.38 -11.89
N LEU A 156 1.92 -6.57 -11.77
CA LEU A 156 1.62 -5.88 -10.52
C LEU A 156 1.13 -6.85 -9.44
N THR A 157 0.26 -7.80 -9.80
CA THR A 157 -0.17 -8.85 -8.87
C THR A 157 1.03 -9.67 -8.38
N TRP A 158 1.94 -10.01 -9.28
CA TRP A 158 3.15 -10.75 -8.94
C TRP A 158 4.05 -9.94 -7.97
N MET A 159 4.33 -8.67 -8.25
CA MET A 159 5.14 -7.82 -7.38
C MET A 159 4.54 -7.68 -5.98
N ILE A 160 3.21 -7.53 -5.88
CA ILE A 160 2.49 -7.46 -4.61
C ILE A 160 2.66 -8.77 -3.83
N ASN A 161 2.40 -9.91 -4.45
CA ASN A 161 2.48 -11.23 -3.81
C ASN A 161 3.91 -11.51 -3.29
N GLU A 162 4.94 -11.18 -4.07
CA GLU A 162 6.33 -11.37 -3.67
C GLU A 162 6.75 -10.46 -2.51
N SER A 163 6.21 -9.23 -2.46
CA SER A 163 6.42 -8.32 -1.33
C SER A 163 5.74 -8.85 -0.07
N HIS A 164 4.48 -9.27 -0.18
CA HIS A 164 3.71 -9.84 0.92
C HIS A 164 4.32 -11.13 1.46
N ALA A 165 4.82 -12.02 0.59
CA ALA A 165 5.51 -13.24 1.00
C ALA A 165 6.76 -12.98 1.86
N ARG A 166 7.32 -11.77 1.78
CA ARG A 166 8.46 -11.31 2.58
C ARG A 166 8.06 -10.47 3.80
N GLY A 167 6.76 -10.32 4.05
CA GLY A 167 6.23 -9.50 5.15
C GLY A 167 6.32 -8.00 4.91
N MET A 168 6.40 -7.57 3.65
CA MET A 168 6.47 -6.16 3.29
C MET A 168 5.14 -5.66 2.74
N GLU A 169 4.67 -4.51 3.22
CA GLU A 169 3.60 -3.76 2.57
C GLU A 169 4.01 -3.30 1.16
N PHE A 170 3.04 -3.32 0.23
CA PHE A 170 3.23 -2.82 -1.13
C PHE A 170 2.45 -1.51 -1.32
N HIS A 171 3.18 -0.39 -1.42
CA HIS A 171 2.62 0.93 -1.70
C HIS A 171 2.75 1.25 -3.19
N ALA A 172 1.62 1.35 -3.88
CA ALA A 172 1.60 1.68 -5.30
C ALA A 172 1.85 3.19 -5.50
N TRP A 173 3.03 3.54 -6.02
CA TRP A 173 3.41 4.93 -6.26
C TRP A 173 3.08 5.38 -7.68
N LEU A 174 2.39 6.53 -7.76
CA LEU A 174 2.01 7.17 -9.00
C LEU A 174 2.41 8.65 -8.99
N ASN A 175 2.77 9.15 -10.19
CA ASN A 175 2.86 10.58 -10.42
C ASN A 175 1.53 11.06 -11.03
N PRO A 176 0.77 11.97 -10.37
CA PRO A 176 -0.59 12.29 -10.81
C PRO A 176 -0.66 13.11 -12.10
N TYR A 177 0.20 14.11 -12.28
CA TYR A 177 0.02 15.09 -13.36
C TYR A 177 1.06 15.04 -14.47
N ARG A 178 2.11 14.24 -14.34
CA ARG A 178 3.09 14.10 -15.43
C ARG A 178 2.49 13.26 -16.56
N ALA A 179 2.31 13.86 -17.73
CA ALA A 179 1.79 13.15 -18.90
C ALA A 179 2.92 12.55 -19.76
N THR A 180 4.06 13.25 -19.92
CA THR A 180 5.20 12.73 -20.70
C THR A 180 6.52 12.96 -19.95
N MET A 181 7.56 12.24 -20.34
CA MET A 181 8.92 12.42 -19.79
C MET A 181 9.77 13.39 -20.60
N ASP A 182 9.41 13.60 -21.86
CA ASP A 182 10.06 14.48 -22.83
C ASP A 182 9.04 15.00 -23.86
N LEU A 183 9.53 15.65 -24.93
CA LEU A 183 8.71 16.19 -26.01
C LEU A 183 8.64 15.28 -27.25
N LYS A 184 9.17 14.06 -27.19
CA LYS A 184 9.12 13.08 -28.28
C LYS A 184 7.78 12.37 -28.32
N THR A 185 6.76 13.11 -28.67
CA THR A 185 5.37 12.63 -28.63
C THR A 185 5.04 11.63 -29.74
N GLU A 186 5.87 11.55 -30.78
CA GLU A 186 5.80 10.55 -31.85
C GLU A 186 6.13 9.12 -31.39
N GLU A 187 6.82 8.97 -30.24
CA GLU A 187 7.14 7.69 -29.63
C GLU A 187 6.02 7.17 -28.72
N LEU A 188 5.02 8.01 -28.44
CA LEU A 188 3.90 7.64 -27.55
C LEU A 188 2.94 6.67 -28.25
N SER A 189 2.41 5.72 -27.48
CA SER A 189 1.40 4.78 -27.96
C SER A 189 0.13 5.51 -28.45
N PRO A 190 -0.57 5.02 -29.48
CA PRO A 190 -1.81 5.64 -29.96
C PRO A 190 -2.88 5.82 -28.89
N ASP A 191 -2.93 4.92 -27.89
CA ASP A 191 -3.84 4.93 -26.76
C ASP A 191 -3.36 5.77 -25.55
N HIS A 192 -2.23 6.48 -25.69
CA HIS A 192 -1.77 7.41 -24.66
C HIS A 192 -2.65 8.67 -24.63
N ASP A 193 -2.98 9.15 -23.42
CA ASP A 193 -3.83 10.33 -23.21
C ASP A 193 -3.41 11.57 -24.00
N TYR A 194 -2.10 11.77 -24.23
CA TYR A 194 -1.61 12.83 -25.08
C TYR A 194 -2.17 12.75 -26.52
N ASN A 195 -2.36 11.55 -27.05
CA ASN A 195 -2.91 11.34 -28.39
C ASN A 195 -4.44 11.38 -28.39
N LEU A 196 -5.08 10.94 -27.31
CA LEU A 196 -6.53 10.90 -27.18
C LEU A 196 -7.14 12.24 -26.73
N HIS A 197 -6.42 13.00 -25.90
CA HIS A 197 -6.91 14.17 -25.17
C HIS A 197 -5.89 15.31 -25.19
N ARG A 198 -5.60 15.85 -26.38
CA ARG A 198 -4.65 16.97 -26.55
C ARG A 198 -5.03 18.22 -25.75
N ASP A 199 -6.29 18.46 -25.58
CA ASP A 199 -6.89 19.56 -24.82
C ASP A 199 -6.66 19.46 -23.30
N TRP A 200 -6.28 18.30 -22.80
CA TRP A 200 -5.88 18.10 -21.40
C TRP A 200 -4.43 18.50 -21.12
N MET A 201 -3.63 18.70 -22.16
CA MET A 201 -2.18 18.78 -22.04
C MET A 201 -1.68 20.22 -22.01
N LEU A 202 -0.81 20.51 -21.05
CA LEU A 202 -0.06 21.75 -20.96
C LEU A 202 1.44 21.44 -21.15
N LYS A 203 2.06 22.12 -22.12
CA LYS A 203 3.52 22.04 -22.32
C LYS A 203 4.20 22.99 -21.33
N TYR A 204 5.12 22.45 -20.52
CA TYR A 204 5.93 23.25 -19.61
C TYR A 204 7.37 22.68 -19.57
N GLY A 205 8.34 23.53 -19.89
CA GLY A 205 9.71 23.13 -20.09
C GLY A 205 9.83 22.04 -21.17
N THR A 206 10.40 20.91 -20.79
CA THR A 206 10.69 19.77 -21.68
C THR A 206 9.66 18.65 -21.62
N LYS A 207 8.46 18.88 -21.04
CA LYS A 207 7.45 17.85 -20.80
C LYS A 207 6.04 18.36 -21.08
N TYR A 208 5.11 17.42 -21.18
CA TYR A 208 3.68 17.71 -21.09
C TYR A 208 3.15 17.25 -19.73
N TYR A 209 2.21 18.01 -19.21
CA TYR A 209 1.51 17.77 -17.96
C TYR A 209 0.01 17.78 -18.23
N TYR A 210 -0.73 16.95 -17.49
CA TYR A 210 -2.16 17.11 -17.42
C TYR A 210 -2.50 18.45 -16.77
N ASN A 211 -3.52 19.14 -17.27
CA ASN A 211 -3.98 20.38 -16.67
C ASN A 211 -4.75 20.09 -15.36
N PRO A 212 -4.22 20.44 -14.18
CA PRO A 212 -4.80 20.04 -12.90
C PRO A 212 -6.21 20.60 -12.64
N ALA A 213 -6.58 21.64 -13.36
CA ALA A 213 -7.85 22.35 -13.16
C ALA A 213 -8.99 21.84 -14.04
N LEU A 214 -8.74 20.90 -14.93
CA LEU A 214 -9.79 20.33 -15.78
C LEU A 214 -10.57 19.25 -15.02
N PRO A 215 -11.90 19.34 -14.89
CA PRO A 215 -12.73 18.32 -14.25
C PRO A 215 -12.57 16.94 -14.90
N GLU A 216 -12.35 16.91 -16.21
CA GLU A 216 -12.14 15.69 -16.99
C GLU A 216 -10.83 14.99 -16.59
N VAL A 217 -9.76 15.75 -16.37
CA VAL A 217 -8.47 15.24 -15.88
C VAL A 217 -8.61 14.70 -14.47
N GLN A 218 -9.26 15.43 -13.56
CA GLN A 218 -9.50 14.95 -12.20
C GLN A 218 -10.32 13.66 -12.22
N THR A 219 -11.40 13.60 -13.01
CA THR A 219 -12.23 12.40 -13.17
C THR A 219 -11.43 11.22 -13.72
N HIS A 220 -10.53 11.46 -14.68
CA HIS A 220 -9.65 10.42 -15.22
C HIS A 220 -8.70 9.88 -14.15
N LEU A 221 -8.05 10.74 -13.37
CA LEU A 221 -7.17 10.31 -12.29
C LEU A 221 -7.90 9.52 -11.20
N LEU A 222 -9.14 9.90 -10.85
CA LEU A 222 -9.97 9.11 -9.93
C LEU A 222 -10.23 7.70 -10.47
N LYS A 223 -10.50 7.56 -11.79
CA LYS A 223 -10.69 6.24 -12.43
C LYS A 223 -9.42 5.41 -12.40
N VAL A 224 -8.25 6.01 -12.68
CA VAL A 224 -6.95 5.32 -12.61
C VAL A 224 -6.69 4.77 -11.20
N ILE A 225 -6.92 5.58 -10.16
CA ILE A 225 -6.73 5.13 -8.78
C ILE A 225 -7.74 4.07 -8.40
N LYS A 226 -9.01 4.24 -8.80
CA LYS A 226 -10.05 3.24 -8.55
C LYS A 226 -9.74 1.91 -9.22
N GLU A 227 -9.23 1.91 -10.47
CA GLU A 227 -8.79 0.70 -11.17
C GLU A 227 -7.75 -0.07 -10.37
N ILE A 228 -6.73 0.61 -9.79
CA ILE A 228 -5.70 -0.03 -8.98
C ILE A 228 -6.30 -0.57 -7.68
N VAL A 229 -7.05 0.25 -6.94
CA VAL A 229 -7.60 -0.14 -5.64
C VAL A 229 -8.56 -1.30 -5.76
N ASP A 230 -9.42 -1.33 -6.79
CA ASP A 230 -10.41 -2.39 -6.98
C ASP A 230 -9.77 -3.72 -7.35
N ASN A 231 -8.76 -3.71 -8.23
CA ASN A 231 -8.24 -4.91 -8.87
C ASN A 231 -7.01 -5.52 -8.17
N TYR A 232 -6.32 -4.76 -7.30
CA TYR A 232 -5.06 -5.21 -6.70
C TYR A 232 -5.10 -5.18 -5.17
N ASP A 233 -4.36 -6.08 -4.54
CA ASP A 233 -4.28 -6.21 -3.09
C ASP A 233 -3.14 -5.35 -2.51
N ILE A 234 -3.13 -4.07 -2.89
CA ILE A 234 -2.16 -3.08 -2.39
C ILE A 234 -2.48 -2.67 -0.95
N ASP A 235 -1.46 -2.19 -0.22
CA ASP A 235 -1.59 -1.65 1.12
C ASP A 235 -1.80 -0.14 1.10
N ALA A 236 -1.24 0.55 0.10
CA ALA A 236 -1.39 1.99 -0.05
C ALA A 236 -1.37 2.45 -1.51
N ILE A 237 -2.03 3.58 -1.77
CA ILE A 237 -1.74 4.48 -2.88
C ILE A 237 -0.77 5.53 -2.37
N HIS A 238 0.30 5.79 -3.12
CA HIS A 238 1.33 6.76 -2.77
C HIS A 238 1.58 7.76 -3.90
N PHE A 239 1.55 9.06 -3.57
CA PHE A 239 1.95 10.14 -4.49
C PHE A 239 3.27 10.76 -4.05
N ASP A 240 4.06 11.22 -5.02
CA ASP A 240 5.23 12.06 -4.78
C ASP A 240 4.84 13.54 -4.65
N ASP A 241 5.81 14.46 -4.78
CA ASP A 241 5.63 15.89 -4.59
C ASP A 241 5.27 16.66 -5.88
N TYR A 242 5.13 15.99 -7.02
CA TYR A 242 4.89 16.64 -8.32
C TYR A 242 3.39 16.91 -8.55
N PHE A 243 2.78 17.80 -7.76
CA PHE A 243 1.42 18.29 -8.02
C PHE A 243 1.44 19.27 -9.17
N TYR A 244 1.83 20.54 -8.96
CA TYR A 244 2.33 21.36 -10.05
C TYR A 244 3.83 21.10 -10.22
N PRO A 245 4.38 21.24 -11.44
CA PRO A 245 5.80 21.02 -11.67
C PRO A 245 6.66 22.06 -10.94
N TYR A 246 7.89 21.71 -10.68
CA TYR A 246 8.88 22.64 -10.14
C TYR A 246 9.01 23.86 -11.04
N LYS A 247 9.06 25.06 -10.42
CA LYS A 247 9.15 26.31 -11.17
C LYS A 247 10.39 26.37 -12.01
N ILE A 248 10.21 26.70 -13.30
CA ILE A 248 11.30 26.99 -14.22
C ILE A 248 11.53 28.50 -14.22
N PRO A 249 12.75 28.99 -13.98
CA PRO A 249 13.02 30.42 -13.99
C PRO A 249 12.57 31.09 -15.30
N ARG A 250 11.75 32.14 -15.17
CA ARG A 250 11.19 32.94 -16.29
C ARG A 250 10.18 32.20 -17.18
N GLU A 251 9.64 31.08 -16.75
CA GLU A 251 8.58 30.37 -17.45
C GLU A 251 7.41 30.13 -16.50
N ASP A 252 6.24 30.69 -16.82
CA ASP A 252 5.03 30.45 -16.05
C ASP A 252 4.36 29.18 -16.52
N PHE A 253 3.77 28.43 -15.58
CA PHE A 253 2.94 27.29 -15.94
C PHE A 253 1.72 27.77 -16.75
N PRO A 254 1.45 27.23 -17.95
CA PRO A 254 0.58 27.86 -18.94
C PRO A 254 -0.93 27.56 -18.72
N ASP A 255 -1.42 27.68 -17.49
CA ASP A 255 -2.82 27.45 -17.11
C ASP A 255 -3.68 28.70 -17.05
N LYS A 256 -3.18 29.85 -17.53
CA LYS A 256 -3.85 31.17 -17.44
C LYS A 256 -5.24 31.18 -18.07
N ALA A 257 -5.41 30.51 -19.20
CA ALA A 257 -6.72 30.43 -19.88
C ALA A 257 -7.73 29.67 -19.02
N THR A 258 -7.30 28.54 -18.43
CA THR A 258 -8.13 27.72 -17.54
C THR A 258 -8.46 28.47 -16.25
N TYR A 259 -7.48 29.17 -15.67
CA TYR A 259 -7.71 30.06 -14.52
C TYR A 259 -8.79 31.10 -14.81
N ASN A 260 -8.68 31.85 -15.93
CA ASN A 260 -9.68 32.87 -16.28
C ASN A 260 -11.08 32.29 -16.46
N LYS A 261 -11.19 31.04 -16.91
CA LYS A 261 -12.46 30.34 -17.12
C LYS A 261 -13.11 29.88 -15.80
N PHE A 262 -12.32 29.41 -14.84
CA PHE A 262 -12.85 28.69 -13.68
C PHE A 262 -12.62 29.36 -12.32
N LYS A 263 -11.84 30.48 -12.27
CA LYS A 263 -11.62 31.21 -11.00
C LYS A 263 -12.90 31.74 -10.41
N LYS A 264 -12.97 31.78 -9.09
CA LYS A 264 -14.02 32.51 -8.34
C LYS A 264 -13.73 34.02 -8.35
N PRO A 265 -14.74 34.87 -8.16
CA PRO A 265 -14.51 36.30 -7.99
C PRO A 265 -13.50 36.59 -6.87
N GLY A 266 -12.48 37.38 -7.16
CA GLY A 266 -11.44 37.77 -6.20
C GLY A 266 -10.38 36.70 -5.89
N GLN A 267 -10.49 35.50 -6.44
CA GLN A 267 -9.52 34.44 -6.19
C GLN A 267 -8.20 34.68 -6.93
N SER A 268 -7.07 34.61 -6.23
CA SER A 268 -5.75 34.64 -6.84
C SER A 268 -5.47 33.36 -7.64
N GLN A 269 -4.54 33.42 -8.60
CA GLN A 269 -4.15 32.24 -9.39
C GLN A 269 -3.50 31.16 -8.50
N ASP A 270 -2.72 31.57 -7.50
CA ASP A 270 -2.06 30.63 -6.57
C ASP A 270 -3.07 29.93 -5.65
N ASP A 271 -4.08 30.66 -5.14
CA ASP A 271 -5.15 30.05 -4.34
C ASP A 271 -6.02 29.10 -5.18
N TRP A 272 -6.26 29.47 -6.44
CA TRP A 272 -6.99 28.62 -7.36
C TRP A 272 -6.23 27.33 -7.70
N ARG A 273 -4.91 27.40 -7.91
CA ARG A 273 -4.06 26.21 -8.10
C ARG A 273 -4.09 25.29 -6.88
N ARG A 274 -3.95 25.85 -5.67
CA ARG A 274 -4.06 25.09 -4.42
C ARG A 274 -5.43 24.43 -4.27
N GLU A 275 -6.51 25.16 -4.59
CA GLU A 275 -7.87 24.61 -4.53
C GLU A 275 -8.03 23.41 -5.48
N ASN A 276 -7.53 23.47 -6.71
CA ASN A 276 -7.59 22.35 -7.66
C ASN A 276 -6.88 21.10 -7.12
N VAL A 277 -5.71 21.26 -6.52
CA VAL A 277 -4.98 20.15 -5.89
C VAL A 277 -5.74 19.61 -4.67
N ASN A 278 -6.25 20.50 -3.80
CA ASN A 278 -7.03 20.14 -2.62
C ASN A 278 -8.29 19.33 -2.99
N GLN A 279 -8.99 19.73 -4.06
CA GLN A 279 -10.18 19.02 -4.56
C GLN A 279 -9.81 17.60 -5.02
N LEU A 280 -8.70 17.44 -5.74
CA LEU A 280 -8.23 16.12 -6.17
C LEU A 280 -7.89 15.23 -4.96
N ILE A 281 -7.12 15.74 -3.97
CA ILE A 281 -6.72 14.96 -2.80
C ILE A 281 -7.95 14.51 -1.99
N PHE A 282 -8.90 15.41 -1.76
CA PHE A 282 -10.17 15.08 -1.10
C PHE A 282 -10.95 14.00 -1.87
N ALA A 283 -11.09 14.15 -3.19
CA ALA A 283 -11.85 13.21 -4.01
C ALA A 283 -11.16 11.83 -4.09
N LEU A 284 -9.83 11.79 -4.15
CA LEU A 284 -9.04 10.55 -4.12
C LEU A 284 -9.21 9.80 -2.81
N ASN A 285 -9.09 10.51 -1.66
CA ASN A 285 -9.35 9.88 -0.36
C ASN A 285 -10.73 9.21 -0.35
N ASN A 286 -11.77 9.93 -0.73
CA ASN A 286 -13.12 9.38 -0.76
C ASN A 286 -13.24 8.17 -1.70
N THR A 287 -12.62 8.22 -2.88
CA THR A 287 -12.61 7.12 -3.84
C THR A 287 -11.94 5.88 -3.27
N ILE A 288 -10.75 6.03 -2.67
CA ILE A 288 -10.00 4.92 -2.06
C ILE A 288 -10.80 4.31 -0.91
N LYS A 289 -11.27 5.15 0.02
CA LYS A 289 -11.96 4.66 1.23
C LYS A 289 -13.35 4.07 0.93
N ALA A 290 -14.00 4.49 -0.15
CA ALA A 290 -15.25 3.88 -0.60
C ALA A 290 -15.05 2.49 -1.22
N SER A 291 -13.91 2.23 -1.87
CA SER A 291 -13.56 0.94 -2.45
C SER A 291 -13.01 -0.02 -1.39
N LYS A 292 -11.91 0.36 -0.73
CA LYS A 292 -11.24 -0.43 0.31
C LYS A 292 -10.83 0.51 1.46
N PRO A 293 -11.60 0.56 2.57
CA PRO A 293 -11.34 1.50 3.67
C PRO A 293 -9.95 1.35 4.31
N TRP A 294 -9.35 0.17 4.20
CA TRP A 294 -8.05 -0.16 4.75
C TRP A 294 -6.86 0.23 3.86
N VAL A 295 -7.07 0.47 2.56
CA VAL A 295 -5.98 0.93 1.69
C VAL A 295 -5.63 2.36 2.10
N GLN A 296 -4.36 2.54 2.49
CA GLN A 296 -3.85 3.83 2.92
C GLN A 296 -3.68 4.78 1.73
N PHE A 297 -3.85 6.07 1.97
CA PHE A 297 -3.48 7.11 1.02
C PHE A 297 -2.34 7.95 1.59
N GLY A 298 -1.16 7.84 1.01
CA GLY A 298 0.06 8.51 1.45
C GLY A 298 0.64 9.44 0.41
N ILE A 299 1.36 10.44 0.88
CA ILE A 299 2.04 11.42 0.02
C ILE A 299 3.46 11.66 0.55
N SER A 300 4.44 11.71 -0.36
CA SER A 300 5.79 12.19 -0.04
C SER A 300 5.99 13.62 -0.57
N PRO A 301 5.57 14.63 0.19
CA PRO A 301 5.69 16.01 -0.21
C PRO A 301 7.15 16.48 -0.15
N PHE A 302 7.46 17.61 -0.79
CA PHE A 302 8.73 18.31 -0.58
C PHE A 302 8.95 18.58 0.91
N GLY A 303 10.20 18.55 1.39
CA GLY A 303 10.51 18.59 2.82
C GLY A 303 10.06 19.84 3.57
N VAL A 304 9.87 20.96 2.88
CA VAL A 304 9.49 22.26 3.47
C VAL A 304 8.08 22.65 3.04
N TRP A 305 7.17 22.80 4.02
CA TRP A 305 5.82 23.34 3.74
C TRP A 305 5.88 24.81 3.30
N ARG A 306 6.40 25.68 4.17
CA ARG A 306 6.72 27.11 3.94
C ARG A 306 7.87 27.52 4.81
N ASN A 307 8.64 28.53 4.38
CA ASN A 307 9.61 29.20 5.23
C ASN A 307 8.91 30.13 6.24
N GLN A 308 9.46 30.26 7.43
CA GLN A 308 8.87 31.06 8.52
C GLN A 308 8.77 32.57 8.18
N ASP A 309 9.63 33.08 7.31
CA ASP A 309 9.58 34.47 6.83
C ASP A 309 8.35 34.75 5.96
N LYS A 310 7.73 33.72 5.37
CA LYS A 310 6.48 33.81 4.58
C LYS A 310 5.23 33.54 5.40
N ASP A 311 5.34 32.69 6.42
CA ASP A 311 4.23 32.32 7.29
C ASP A 311 4.80 31.94 8.68
N PRO A 312 4.31 32.56 9.80
CA PRO A 312 4.77 32.22 11.14
C PRO A 312 4.63 30.75 11.52
N LYS A 313 3.73 29.99 10.85
CA LYS A 313 3.58 28.53 11.01
C LYS A 313 4.64 27.73 10.24
N GLY A 314 5.38 28.38 9.36
CA GLY A 314 6.43 27.75 8.55
C GLY A 314 7.60 27.30 9.41
N SER A 315 8.47 26.49 8.82
CA SER A 315 9.74 26.08 9.43
C SER A 315 10.77 27.24 9.41
N PRO A 316 11.66 27.33 10.39
CA PRO A 316 12.74 28.33 10.39
C PRO A 316 13.84 27.93 9.38
N THR A 317 13.45 27.83 8.12
CA THR A 317 14.27 27.46 6.96
C THR A 317 14.33 28.62 5.96
N ARG A 318 15.20 28.50 4.97
CA ARG A 318 15.35 29.40 3.83
C ARG A 318 15.44 28.58 2.53
N ALA A 319 14.52 27.63 2.38
CA ALA A 319 14.44 26.79 1.19
C ALA A 319 14.03 27.63 -0.02
N GLY A 320 14.64 27.34 -1.17
CA GLY A 320 14.31 28.02 -2.42
C GLY A 320 13.00 27.54 -3.05
N GLN A 321 12.44 26.45 -2.54
CA GLN A 321 11.16 25.86 -2.95
C GLN A 321 10.38 25.40 -1.75
N THR A 322 9.05 25.43 -1.84
CA THR A 322 8.13 25.00 -0.77
C THR A 322 6.90 24.31 -1.36
N ASN A 323 6.23 23.49 -0.55
CA ASN A 323 4.98 22.86 -0.96
C ASN A 323 3.89 23.88 -1.29
N TYR A 324 3.66 24.82 -0.37
CA TYR A 324 2.52 25.73 -0.42
C TYR A 324 2.64 26.77 -1.53
N ASP A 325 3.82 27.43 -1.64
CA ASP A 325 4.00 28.58 -2.53
C ASP A 325 4.42 28.16 -3.96
N ASP A 326 5.06 26.99 -4.11
CA ASP A 326 5.68 26.59 -5.39
C ASP A 326 4.99 25.39 -6.04
N LEU A 327 4.61 24.38 -5.23
CA LEU A 327 3.95 23.16 -5.71
C LEU A 327 2.43 23.22 -5.53
N TYR A 328 1.92 24.29 -4.91
CA TYR A 328 0.50 24.50 -4.61
C TYR A 328 -0.15 23.35 -3.82
N ALA A 329 0.65 22.73 -2.95
CA ALA A 329 0.29 21.59 -2.11
C ALA A 329 0.09 22.05 -0.65
N ASP A 330 -1.17 22.12 -0.19
CA ASP A 330 -1.51 22.50 1.19
C ASP A 330 -1.57 21.26 2.09
N VAL A 331 -0.40 20.68 2.37
CA VAL A 331 -0.24 19.46 3.16
C VAL A 331 -0.80 19.58 4.58
N LEU A 332 -0.74 20.78 5.19
CA LEU A 332 -1.33 21.00 6.51
C LEU A 332 -2.86 20.90 6.48
N LEU A 333 -3.50 21.42 5.43
CA LEU A 333 -4.94 21.29 5.23
C LEU A 333 -5.35 19.82 5.08
N TRP A 334 -4.58 19.06 4.29
CA TRP A 334 -4.89 17.64 4.04
C TRP A 334 -4.79 16.80 5.30
N MET A 335 -3.73 16.97 6.09
CA MET A 335 -3.55 16.30 7.39
C MET A 335 -4.63 16.71 8.39
N LYS A 336 -4.91 18.02 8.53
CA LYS A 336 -5.94 18.54 9.44
C LYS A 336 -7.32 17.93 9.18
N ASN A 337 -7.66 17.71 7.91
CA ASN A 337 -8.96 17.16 7.52
C ASN A 337 -8.98 15.62 7.43
N GLY A 338 -7.86 14.93 7.68
CA GLY A 338 -7.76 13.48 7.56
C GLY A 338 -7.97 12.97 6.12
N TRP A 339 -7.51 13.74 5.13
CA TRP A 339 -7.58 13.33 3.72
C TRP A 339 -6.42 12.45 3.29
N VAL A 340 -5.45 12.27 4.15
CA VAL A 340 -4.29 11.40 3.97
C VAL A 340 -4.05 10.60 5.24
N ASP A 341 -3.60 9.37 5.09
CA ASP A 341 -3.31 8.47 6.22
C ASP A 341 -1.88 8.64 6.72
N TYR A 342 -0.94 8.93 5.81
CA TYR A 342 0.45 9.20 6.17
C TYR A 342 1.12 10.22 5.24
N MET A 343 2.19 10.85 5.75
CA MET A 343 3.10 11.71 4.98
C MET A 343 4.53 11.20 5.09
N ILE A 344 5.28 11.29 3.98
CA ILE A 344 6.72 11.01 3.95
C ILE A 344 7.45 12.25 3.40
N PRO A 345 7.58 13.34 4.17
CA PRO A 345 8.30 14.52 3.70
C PRO A 345 9.74 14.17 3.32
N GLN A 346 10.18 14.64 2.15
CA GLN A 346 11.48 14.36 1.56
C GLN A 346 12.55 15.27 2.18
N LEU A 347 13.15 14.84 3.30
CA LEU A 347 14.18 15.61 4.02
C LEU A 347 15.57 15.23 3.53
N TYR A 348 15.87 15.50 2.25
CA TYR A 348 17.13 15.12 1.62
C TYR A 348 18.27 16.15 1.87
N TRP A 349 18.40 16.61 3.10
CA TRP A 349 19.47 17.48 3.60
C TRP A 349 20.19 16.82 4.77
N SER A 350 21.41 17.26 5.04
CA SER A 350 22.14 16.82 6.23
C SER A 350 21.52 17.34 7.52
N MET A 351 21.88 16.74 8.64
CA MET A 351 21.34 17.09 9.97
C MET A 351 21.38 18.60 10.23
N GLU A 352 22.47 19.27 9.90
CA GLU A 352 22.70 20.69 10.20
C GLU A 352 22.82 21.55 8.94
N HIS A 353 22.20 21.15 7.83
CA HIS A 353 22.25 21.92 6.59
C HIS A 353 21.75 23.37 6.80
N PRO A 354 22.50 24.41 6.39
CA PRO A 354 22.27 25.79 6.83
C PRO A 354 20.98 26.43 6.31
N LEU A 355 20.41 25.91 5.20
CA LEU A 355 19.19 26.45 4.59
C LEU A 355 17.93 25.63 4.93
N ALA A 356 18.09 24.33 5.17
CA ALA A 356 17.00 23.40 5.43
C ALA A 356 17.51 22.20 6.25
N SER A 357 17.87 22.46 7.51
CA SER A 357 18.39 21.44 8.43
C SER A 357 17.40 20.28 8.56
N HIS A 358 17.87 19.05 8.38
CA HIS A 358 17.10 17.83 8.60
C HIS A 358 16.51 17.80 10.02
N ARG A 359 17.29 18.18 11.04
CA ARG A 359 16.86 18.27 12.43
C ARG A 359 15.69 19.24 12.60
N ILE A 360 15.82 20.48 12.10
CA ILE A 360 14.78 21.52 12.20
C ILE A 360 13.49 21.07 11.52
N LEU A 361 13.60 20.43 10.38
CA LEU A 361 12.45 19.93 9.63
C LEU A 361 11.78 18.74 10.32
N ASN A 362 12.54 17.82 10.91
CA ASN A 362 11.96 16.76 11.75
C ASN A 362 11.11 17.35 12.89
N ASP A 363 11.66 18.33 13.62
CA ASP A 363 10.94 19.01 14.70
C ASP A 363 9.68 19.71 14.21
N TRP A 364 9.75 20.31 13.04
CA TRP A 364 8.59 20.97 12.45
C TRP A 364 7.49 19.98 12.07
N TRP A 365 7.84 18.88 11.38
CA TRP A 365 6.88 17.84 10.99
C TRP A 365 6.31 17.13 12.22
N ALA A 366 7.14 16.87 13.23
CA ALA A 366 6.70 16.26 14.49
C ALA A 366 5.63 17.09 15.21
N ARG A 367 5.78 18.44 15.22
CA ARG A 367 4.79 19.34 15.84
C ARG A 367 3.52 19.55 15.01
N ASN A 368 3.57 19.33 13.70
CA ASN A 368 2.48 19.63 12.77
C ASN A 368 1.79 18.39 12.20
N HIS A 369 1.96 17.21 12.79
CA HIS A 369 1.46 15.93 12.26
C HIS A 369 -0.07 15.80 12.20
N ASN A 370 -0.84 16.56 13.00
CA ASN A 370 -2.32 16.55 13.02
C ASN A 370 -2.95 15.14 13.07
N ASN A 371 -2.39 14.23 13.88
CA ASN A 371 -2.79 12.82 13.98
C ASN A 371 -2.61 11.99 12.71
N THR A 372 -1.86 12.50 11.72
CA THR A 372 -1.43 11.77 10.54
C THR A 372 -0.11 11.06 10.85
N ASN A 373 0.07 9.83 10.38
CA ASN A 373 1.35 9.13 10.52
C ASN A 373 2.43 9.86 9.71
N ILE A 374 3.54 10.20 10.36
CA ILE A 374 4.69 10.84 9.71
C ILE A 374 5.85 9.87 9.65
N TYR A 375 6.37 9.64 8.47
CA TYR A 375 7.61 8.92 8.21
C TYR A 375 8.57 9.87 7.52
N ILE A 376 9.87 9.81 7.82
CA ILE A 376 10.83 10.75 7.22
C ILE A 376 11.47 10.14 5.98
N GLY A 377 11.42 10.89 4.87
CA GLY A 377 12.13 10.55 3.64
C GLY A 377 13.60 10.92 3.73
N ASN A 378 14.48 9.91 3.66
CA ASN A 378 15.93 10.05 3.72
C ASN A 378 16.57 9.80 2.35
N GLY A 379 17.66 10.51 2.05
CA GLY A 379 18.37 10.46 0.77
C GLY A 379 19.77 9.83 0.84
N PRO A 380 19.92 8.52 1.07
CA PRO A 380 21.23 7.88 1.15
C PRO A 380 22.06 7.98 -0.13
N TYR A 381 21.44 8.31 -1.27
CA TYR A 381 22.15 8.55 -2.54
C TYR A 381 23.12 9.72 -2.47
N LYS A 382 22.98 10.60 -1.48
CA LYS A 382 23.84 11.76 -1.26
C LYS A 382 25.17 11.41 -0.57
N ILE A 383 25.22 10.30 0.12
CA ILE A 383 26.46 9.86 0.81
C ILE A 383 27.61 9.82 -0.20
N ARG A 384 28.65 10.62 0.08
CA ARG A 384 29.87 10.77 -0.75
C ARG A 384 29.65 11.35 -2.16
N GLU A 385 28.44 11.83 -2.46
CA GLU A 385 28.06 12.33 -3.78
C GLU A 385 27.54 13.79 -3.73
N ASP A 386 27.27 14.34 -2.54
CA ASP A 386 26.77 15.71 -2.35
C ASP A 386 27.91 16.68 -2.04
N SER A 387 27.72 17.95 -2.40
CA SER A 387 28.68 19.03 -2.08
C SER A 387 28.69 19.45 -0.61
N ASP A 388 27.68 19.08 0.16
CA ASP A 388 27.65 19.28 1.61
C ASP A 388 28.52 18.20 2.27
N GLU A 389 29.64 18.65 2.89
CA GLU A 389 30.64 17.78 3.49
C GLU A 389 30.11 16.83 4.57
N ALA A 390 28.97 17.15 5.20
CA ALA A 390 28.33 16.28 6.17
C ALA A 390 27.97 14.90 5.57
N TRP A 391 27.70 14.83 4.26
CA TRP A 391 27.41 13.60 3.55
C TRP A 391 28.64 12.70 3.31
N ASN A 392 29.86 13.17 3.62
CA ASN A 392 31.05 12.31 3.64
C ASN A 392 31.08 11.37 4.86
N ASN A 393 30.25 11.64 5.87
CA ASN A 393 30.10 10.78 7.04
C ASN A 393 29.18 9.60 6.71
N PRO A 394 29.66 8.34 6.74
CA PRO A 394 28.81 7.16 6.48
C PRO A 394 27.72 6.96 7.56
N LYS A 395 27.87 7.59 8.74
CA LYS A 395 26.86 7.56 9.81
C LYS A 395 25.80 8.65 9.70
N GLU A 396 25.84 9.49 8.68
CA GLU A 396 24.86 10.59 8.55
C GLU A 396 23.42 10.05 8.55
N ILE A 397 23.15 8.96 7.82
CA ILE A 397 21.82 8.32 7.82
C ILE A 397 21.47 7.76 9.21
N ASN A 398 22.41 7.07 9.88
CA ASN A 398 22.17 6.55 11.23
C ASN A 398 21.87 7.67 12.23
N ASN A 399 22.57 8.81 12.13
CA ASN A 399 22.33 9.99 12.96
C ASN A 399 20.93 10.57 12.72
N GLN A 400 20.50 10.65 11.46
CA GLN A 400 19.17 11.11 11.09
C GLN A 400 18.07 10.22 11.71
N ILE A 401 18.19 8.89 11.60
CA ILE A 401 17.21 7.95 12.14
C ILE A 401 17.25 7.95 13.69
N SER A 402 18.43 7.99 14.29
CA SER A 402 18.57 8.08 15.74
C SER A 402 17.86 9.32 16.28
N TYR A 403 18.00 10.47 15.60
CA TYR A 403 17.28 11.68 15.97
C TYR A 403 15.77 11.53 15.77
N THR A 404 15.33 10.99 14.64
CA THR A 404 13.91 10.73 14.33
C THR A 404 13.25 9.92 15.45
N ARG A 405 13.92 8.89 15.97
CA ARG A 405 13.42 8.04 17.07
C ARG A 405 13.25 8.77 18.40
N THR A 406 13.86 9.95 18.58
CA THR A 406 13.61 10.79 19.77
C THR A 406 12.29 11.55 19.72
N LEU A 407 11.63 11.57 18.58
CA LEU A 407 10.38 12.31 18.32
C LEU A 407 9.19 11.34 18.27
N PRO A 408 8.36 11.25 19.33
CA PRO A 408 7.33 10.20 19.45
C PRO A 408 6.25 10.22 18.36
N THR A 409 6.07 11.35 17.68
CA THR A 409 5.08 11.52 16.61
C THR A 409 5.61 11.16 15.23
N ILE A 410 6.92 10.92 15.11
CA ILE A 410 7.54 10.39 13.89
C ILE A 410 7.65 8.88 14.03
N GLN A 411 7.04 8.15 13.12
CA GLN A 411 6.82 6.71 13.27
C GLN A 411 7.64 5.86 12.30
N GLY A 412 8.71 6.42 11.74
CA GLY A 412 9.63 5.67 10.89
C GLY A 412 10.26 6.48 9.77
N ASN A 413 10.86 5.74 8.84
CA ASN A 413 11.66 6.32 7.76
C ASN A 413 11.42 5.60 6.43
N ALA A 414 11.66 6.31 5.33
CA ALA A 414 11.72 5.74 3.99
C ALA A 414 12.97 6.24 3.25
N PHE A 415 13.52 5.41 2.35
CA PHE A 415 14.83 5.67 1.75
C PHE A 415 14.73 5.78 0.22
N PHE A 416 15.14 6.90 -0.34
CA PHE A 416 15.24 7.09 -1.78
C PHE A 416 16.69 6.86 -2.24
N SER A 417 16.96 5.81 -2.99
CA SER A 417 16.10 4.76 -3.47
C SER A 417 16.78 3.39 -3.27
N ALA A 418 16.14 2.32 -3.72
CA ALA A 418 16.63 0.95 -3.55
C ALA A 418 18.08 0.76 -4.05
N LYS A 419 18.44 1.34 -5.19
CA LYS A 419 19.79 1.28 -5.76
C LYS A 419 20.83 1.96 -4.85
N SER A 420 20.45 3.01 -4.15
CA SER A 420 21.40 3.84 -3.40
C SER A 420 22.06 3.08 -2.24
N MET A 421 21.33 2.21 -1.54
CA MET A 421 21.86 1.39 -0.47
C MET A 421 22.34 0.02 -0.96
N LYS A 422 21.60 -0.63 -1.86
CA LYS A 422 21.95 -1.97 -2.36
C LYS A 422 23.27 -2.00 -3.14
N ILE A 423 23.57 -0.93 -3.89
CA ILE A 423 24.73 -0.90 -4.80
C ILE A 423 25.82 0.06 -4.32
N LYS A 424 25.46 1.33 -4.04
CA LYS A 424 26.45 2.39 -3.79
C LYS A 424 26.94 2.45 -2.35
N ASN A 425 26.04 2.26 -1.37
CA ASN A 425 26.31 2.50 0.05
C ASN A 425 25.99 1.26 0.90
N ARG A 426 26.52 0.11 0.54
CA ARG A 426 26.33 -1.15 1.29
C ARG A 426 26.85 -1.08 2.72
N ASP A 427 27.93 -0.35 2.96
CA ASP A 427 28.48 -0.10 4.30
C ASP A 427 27.51 0.68 5.17
N VAL A 428 26.82 1.71 4.62
CA VAL A 428 25.77 2.44 5.32
C VAL A 428 24.59 1.52 5.67
N ALA A 429 24.19 0.66 4.74
CA ALA A 429 23.13 -0.33 4.98
C ALA A 429 23.51 -1.32 6.10
N GLN A 430 24.76 -1.79 6.13
CA GLN A 430 25.25 -2.67 7.20
C GLN A 430 25.32 -1.97 8.55
N LEU A 431 25.76 -0.70 8.59
CA LEU A 431 25.72 0.10 9.82
C LEU A 431 24.30 0.26 10.32
N LEU A 432 23.36 0.56 9.43
CA LEU A 432 21.94 0.68 9.76
C LEU A 432 21.38 -0.62 10.36
N LYS A 433 21.64 -1.77 9.72
CA LYS A 433 21.22 -3.07 10.23
C LYS A 433 21.82 -3.36 11.60
N GLY A 434 23.12 -3.17 11.75
CA GLY A 434 23.82 -3.54 12.98
C GLY A 434 23.47 -2.65 14.19
N GLU A 435 23.18 -1.36 13.96
CA GLU A 435 22.99 -0.40 15.04
C GLU A 435 21.49 -0.10 15.33
N LEU A 436 20.64 -0.04 14.29
CA LEU A 436 19.28 0.49 14.43
C LEU A 436 18.17 -0.44 13.91
N TYR A 437 18.45 -1.25 12.89
CA TYR A 437 17.47 -2.14 12.27
C TYR A 437 17.80 -3.62 12.55
N ASN A 438 18.38 -3.90 13.73
CA ASN A 438 18.80 -5.24 14.16
C ASN A 438 17.64 -6.20 14.40
N GLU A 439 16.44 -5.69 14.69
CA GLU A 439 15.24 -6.49 14.94
C GLU A 439 14.12 -6.13 13.95
N PRO A 440 13.26 -7.11 13.57
CA PRO A 440 12.10 -6.85 12.75
C PRO A 440 11.06 -6.01 13.51
N THR A 441 10.31 -5.19 12.77
CA THR A 441 9.23 -4.36 13.30
C THR A 441 8.00 -4.46 12.41
N LEU A 442 6.83 -4.19 12.98
CA LEU A 442 5.61 -4.01 12.22
C LEU A 442 5.48 -2.55 11.74
N PRO A 443 4.88 -2.31 10.57
CA PRO A 443 4.42 -0.97 10.23
C PRO A 443 3.47 -0.42 11.30
N PRO A 444 3.38 0.91 11.48
CA PRO A 444 2.38 1.52 12.35
C PRO A 444 0.97 1.14 11.92
N SER A 445 0.14 0.73 12.87
CA SER A 445 -1.27 0.48 12.60
C SER A 445 -2.06 1.79 12.52
N PHE A 446 -3.20 1.76 11.84
CA PHE A 446 -4.12 2.89 11.81
C PHE A 446 -5.53 2.46 12.26
N GLN A 447 -6.37 3.42 12.63
CA GLN A 447 -7.66 3.12 13.23
C GLN A 447 -8.76 3.13 12.17
N PRO A 448 -9.59 2.08 12.08
CA PRO A 448 -10.78 2.10 11.25
C PRO A 448 -11.80 3.11 11.78
N LYS A 449 -12.53 3.77 10.88
CA LYS A 449 -13.66 4.63 11.27
C LYS A 449 -14.77 3.85 12.00
N SER A 450 -14.91 2.57 11.67
CA SER A 450 -15.87 1.66 12.30
C SER A 450 -15.17 0.33 12.54
N PRO A 451 -14.72 0.05 13.79
CA PRO A 451 -14.09 -1.22 14.11
C PRO A 451 -15.11 -2.37 14.00
N ALA A 452 -14.76 -3.42 13.26
CA ALA A 452 -15.53 -4.65 13.19
C ALA A 452 -15.12 -5.59 14.33
N ILE A 453 -16.05 -6.45 14.76
CA ILE A 453 -15.73 -7.62 15.57
C ILE A 453 -15.13 -8.65 14.61
N ILE A 454 -13.98 -9.17 14.94
CA ILE A 454 -13.24 -10.15 14.13
C ILE A 454 -13.30 -11.49 14.83
N ASP A 455 -13.77 -12.52 14.11
CA ASP A 455 -13.80 -13.89 14.62
C ASP A 455 -12.36 -14.45 14.66
N ILE A 456 -11.87 -14.71 15.88
CA ILE A 456 -10.53 -15.23 16.07
C ILE A 456 -10.47 -16.70 15.66
N PRO A 457 -9.54 -17.09 14.78
CA PRO A 457 -9.43 -18.46 14.32
C PRO A 457 -9.10 -19.44 15.45
N THR A 458 -9.74 -20.59 15.43
CA THR A 458 -9.41 -21.72 16.29
C THR A 458 -8.54 -22.69 15.50
N VAL A 459 -7.31 -22.92 15.95
CA VAL A 459 -6.41 -23.90 15.35
C VAL A 459 -6.88 -25.31 15.70
N PHE A 460 -7.06 -26.11 14.66
CA PHE A 460 -7.56 -27.47 14.76
C PHE A 460 -6.42 -28.50 14.81
N SER A 461 -5.44 -28.38 13.90
CA SER A 461 -4.23 -29.20 13.89
C SER A 461 -3.04 -28.43 13.34
N VAL A 462 -1.86 -28.86 13.76
CA VAL A 462 -0.58 -28.46 13.19
C VAL A 462 0.13 -29.73 12.78
N GLU A 463 0.50 -29.83 11.50
CA GLU A 463 1.18 -30.97 10.92
C GLU A 463 2.45 -30.46 10.25
N ALA A 464 3.61 -30.95 10.66
CA ALA A 464 4.90 -30.61 10.06
C ALA A 464 5.51 -31.82 9.34
N ASN A 465 6.09 -31.56 8.17
CA ASN A 465 6.98 -32.48 7.47
C ASN A 465 8.34 -31.80 7.21
N SER A 466 9.21 -32.41 6.42
CA SER A 466 10.54 -31.85 6.14
C SER A 466 10.54 -30.53 5.36
N GLU A 467 9.44 -30.16 4.72
CA GLU A 467 9.36 -29.00 3.82
C GLU A 467 8.39 -27.93 4.31
N VAL A 468 7.26 -28.35 4.89
CA VAL A 468 6.13 -27.48 5.19
C VAL A 468 5.52 -27.81 6.55
N THR A 469 5.15 -26.76 7.30
CA THR A 469 4.22 -26.84 8.44
C THR A 469 2.86 -26.33 7.99
N SER A 470 1.86 -27.19 8.06
CA SER A 470 0.45 -26.89 7.76
C SER A 470 -0.34 -26.65 9.03
N ILE A 471 -0.94 -25.49 9.16
CA ILE A 471 -1.78 -25.08 10.30
C ILE A 471 -3.22 -25.04 9.82
N ARG A 472 -4.06 -25.94 10.32
CA ARG A 472 -5.47 -26.03 9.93
C ARG A 472 -6.37 -25.37 10.98
N MET A 473 -7.31 -24.57 10.52
CA MET A 473 -8.33 -23.93 11.34
C MET A 473 -9.63 -24.72 11.33
N ALA A 474 -10.35 -24.71 12.45
CA ALA A 474 -11.68 -25.32 12.57
C ALA A 474 -12.69 -24.67 11.62
N ASN A 475 -12.64 -23.37 11.47
CA ASN A 475 -13.48 -22.57 10.57
C ASN A 475 -12.61 -21.81 9.57
N PRO A 476 -13.18 -21.38 8.43
CA PRO A 476 -12.50 -20.44 7.54
C PRO A 476 -12.12 -19.17 8.29
N LEU A 477 -10.97 -18.58 7.93
CA LEU A 477 -10.54 -17.30 8.48
C LEU A 477 -11.58 -16.20 8.25
N ASP A 478 -11.72 -15.31 9.23
CA ASP A 478 -12.49 -14.08 9.05
C ASP A 478 -11.84 -13.24 7.93
N PRO A 479 -12.62 -12.76 6.95
CA PRO A 479 -12.08 -11.92 5.86
C PRO A 479 -11.41 -10.63 6.32
N ALA A 480 -11.66 -10.17 7.56
CA ALA A 480 -10.98 -9.02 8.13
C ALA A 480 -9.52 -9.30 8.53
N ILE A 481 -9.11 -10.58 8.60
CA ILE A 481 -7.71 -10.96 8.83
C ILE A 481 -6.96 -10.81 7.52
N ARG A 482 -5.90 -10.01 7.55
CA ARG A 482 -5.04 -9.74 6.40
C ARG A 482 -3.92 -10.75 6.28
N TYR A 483 -3.23 -11.03 7.40
CA TYR A 483 -2.13 -11.98 7.45
C TYR A 483 -1.91 -12.50 8.87
N ALA A 484 -1.12 -13.56 8.97
CA ALA A 484 -0.63 -14.10 10.22
C ALA A 484 0.90 -14.00 10.29
N LEU A 485 1.45 -13.74 11.47
CA LEU A 485 2.87 -13.90 11.74
C LEU A 485 3.06 -15.15 12.58
N ILE A 486 3.86 -16.08 12.09
CA ILE A 486 4.06 -17.40 12.69
C ILE A 486 5.51 -17.50 13.15
N GLN A 487 5.71 -17.94 14.39
CA GLN A 487 7.02 -18.18 14.99
C GLN A 487 7.01 -19.55 15.66
N GLY A 488 8.12 -20.28 15.58
CA GLY A 488 8.26 -21.59 16.20
C GLY A 488 9.55 -21.71 17.00
N ALA A 489 9.51 -22.34 18.19
CA ALA A 489 10.67 -22.60 19.03
C ALA A 489 10.51 -23.89 19.83
N ASP A 490 11.64 -24.47 20.31
CA ASP A 490 11.61 -25.63 21.20
C ASP A 490 11.38 -25.28 22.67
N GLU A 491 11.54 -24.01 23.02
CA GLU A 491 11.30 -23.47 24.37
C GLU A 491 10.40 -22.23 24.26
N LEU A 492 9.49 -22.07 25.25
CA LEU A 492 8.52 -20.96 25.25
C LEU A 492 9.21 -19.58 25.25
N ASP A 493 10.28 -19.45 26.03
CA ASP A 493 10.98 -18.17 26.19
C ASP A 493 11.76 -17.75 24.94
N LEU A 494 12.03 -18.67 24.03
CA LEU A 494 12.70 -18.41 22.75
C LEU A 494 11.74 -18.04 21.62
N LEU A 495 10.42 -18.15 21.83
CA LEU A 495 9.42 -17.84 20.78
C LEU A 495 9.50 -16.38 20.31
N ALA A 496 9.82 -15.45 21.21
CA ALA A 496 9.90 -14.03 20.87
C ALA A 496 11.05 -13.71 19.92
N ASP A 497 12.16 -14.44 20.03
CA ASP A 497 13.39 -14.26 19.24
C ASP A 497 13.41 -15.15 18.00
N ALA A 498 12.43 -16.03 17.81
CA ALA A 498 12.35 -16.93 16.68
C ALA A 498 12.05 -16.19 15.37
N GLU A 499 12.50 -16.75 14.27
CA GLU A 499 12.22 -16.21 12.93
C GLU A 499 10.72 -16.04 12.70
N ILE A 500 10.35 -14.89 12.11
CA ILE A 500 8.97 -14.56 11.79
C ILE A 500 8.65 -14.98 10.37
N HIS A 501 7.63 -15.84 10.23
CA HIS A 501 7.12 -16.29 8.95
C HIS A 501 5.77 -15.62 8.66
N PRO A 502 5.72 -14.61 7.77
CA PRO A 502 4.47 -13.96 7.40
C PRO A 502 3.68 -14.83 6.41
N VAL A 503 2.39 -14.99 6.66
CA VAL A 503 1.45 -15.68 5.76
C VAL A 503 0.29 -14.75 5.42
N TRP A 504 0.30 -14.18 4.23
CA TRP A 504 -0.74 -13.30 3.75
C TRP A 504 -1.92 -14.10 3.23
N VAL A 505 -3.12 -13.71 3.66
CA VAL A 505 -4.38 -14.34 3.24
C VAL A 505 -5.27 -13.42 2.43
N GLY A 506 -4.99 -12.13 2.42
CA GLY A 506 -5.65 -11.14 1.56
C GLY A 506 -7.17 -11.09 1.70
N GLY A 507 -7.73 -11.41 2.88
CA GLY A 507 -9.17 -11.51 3.09
C GLY A 507 -9.81 -12.79 2.53
N MET A 508 -9.03 -13.76 2.07
CA MET A 508 -9.54 -15.07 1.67
C MET A 508 -10.02 -15.88 2.89
N ARG A 509 -11.09 -16.65 2.69
CA ARG A 509 -11.58 -17.58 3.72
C ARG A 509 -10.74 -18.88 3.73
N ALA A 510 -9.44 -18.76 3.94
CA ALA A 510 -8.55 -19.89 4.06
C ALA A 510 -8.91 -20.76 5.28
N ARG A 511 -8.65 -22.06 5.18
CA ARG A 511 -8.75 -23.00 6.30
C ARG A 511 -7.41 -23.60 6.68
N THR A 512 -6.39 -23.36 5.88
CA THR A 512 -5.03 -23.87 6.12
C THR A 512 -4.06 -22.75 5.81
N LEU A 513 -3.09 -22.56 6.70
CA LEU A 513 -1.91 -21.77 6.47
C LEU A 513 -0.73 -22.72 6.30
N GLU A 514 0.17 -22.37 5.40
CA GLU A 514 1.38 -23.13 5.14
C GLU A 514 2.60 -22.22 5.31
N VAL A 515 3.59 -22.70 6.05
CA VAL A 515 4.89 -22.03 6.23
C VAL A 515 6.00 -23.03 5.98
N THR A 516 7.20 -22.55 5.71
CA THR A 516 8.40 -23.39 5.71
C THR A 516 8.45 -24.23 6.98
N SER A 517 8.93 -25.47 6.88
CA SER A 517 8.89 -26.42 8.01
C SER A 517 9.40 -25.83 9.31
N LEU A 518 8.52 -25.81 10.31
CA LEU A 518 8.82 -25.47 11.70
C LEU A 518 8.74 -26.75 12.51
N ASN A 519 9.84 -27.45 12.62
CA ASN A 519 9.93 -28.67 13.45
C ASN A 519 10.26 -28.26 14.89
N THR A 520 9.26 -27.70 15.61
CA THR A 520 9.41 -27.09 16.92
C THR A 520 8.32 -27.56 17.88
N LYS A 521 8.55 -27.44 19.20
CA LYS A 521 7.57 -27.83 20.23
C LYS A 521 6.49 -26.80 20.47
N TYR A 522 6.78 -25.52 20.23
CA TYR A 522 5.85 -24.42 20.49
C TYR A 522 5.69 -23.58 19.22
N LEU A 523 4.48 -23.08 19.03
CA LEU A 523 4.09 -22.24 17.91
C LEU A 523 3.36 -21.03 18.42
N ALA A 524 3.77 -19.84 18.00
CA ALA A 524 3.03 -18.59 18.20
C ALA A 524 2.44 -18.10 16.88
N ILE A 525 1.19 -17.64 16.93
CA ILE A 525 0.49 -17.05 15.79
C ILE A 525 -0.05 -15.69 16.23
N ARG A 526 0.38 -14.61 15.54
CA ARG A 526 -0.22 -13.28 15.68
C ARG A 526 -1.11 -13.03 14.48
N TRP A 527 -2.40 -12.81 14.72
CA TRP A 527 -3.39 -12.50 13.69
C TRP A 527 -3.46 -11.00 13.49
N ILE A 528 -3.24 -10.53 12.27
CA ILE A 528 -3.21 -9.12 11.92
C ILE A 528 -4.35 -8.80 10.95
N ASP A 529 -5.09 -7.73 11.24
CA ASP A 529 -6.16 -7.25 10.39
C ASP A 529 -5.67 -6.34 9.25
N HIS A 530 -6.59 -5.92 8.39
CA HIS A 530 -6.31 -5.02 7.28
C HIS A 530 -5.80 -3.62 7.71
N PHE A 531 -5.96 -3.26 8.98
CA PHE A 531 -5.49 -1.97 9.53
C PHE A 531 -4.14 -2.11 10.25
N GLY A 532 -3.47 -3.25 10.10
CA GLY A 532 -2.17 -3.54 10.72
C GLY A 532 -2.25 -3.79 12.24
N ARG A 533 -3.44 -3.99 12.82
CA ARG A 533 -3.61 -4.25 14.25
C ARG A 533 -3.43 -5.74 14.54
N ILE A 534 -2.71 -6.06 15.60
CA ILE A 534 -2.70 -7.42 16.14
C ILE A 534 -4.04 -7.62 16.88
N VAL A 535 -4.93 -8.43 16.28
CA VAL A 535 -6.26 -8.69 16.86
C VAL A 535 -6.21 -9.76 17.93
N GLN A 536 -5.27 -10.73 17.78
CA GLN A 536 -5.03 -11.79 18.77
C GLN A 536 -3.64 -12.38 18.59
N THR A 537 -3.04 -12.79 19.69
CA THR A 537 -1.86 -13.67 19.73
C THR A 537 -2.25 -14.97 20.40
N GLN A 538 -1.92 -16.10 19.79
CA GLN A 538 -2.19 -17.44 20.32
C GLN A 538 -0.89 -18.24 20.32
N VAL A 539 -0.63 -18.98 21.39
CA VAL A 539 0.54 -19.85 21.53
C VAL A 539 0.06 -21.28 21.74
N TYR A 540 0.65 -22.20 21.03
CA TYR A 540 0.29 -23.63 21.07
C TYR A 540 1.50 -24.48 21.39
N GLN A 541 1.29 -25.58 22.10
CA GLN A 541 2.22 -26.69 22.14
C GLN A 541 1.86 -27.67 21.03
N ILE A 542 2.81 -27.99 20.19
CA ILE A 542 2.64 -28.97 19.11
C ILE A 542 2.90 -30.38 19.70
N PRO A 543 2.04 -31.36 19.42
CA PRO A 543 2.14 -32.72 19.95
C PRO A 543 3.44 -33.44 19.53
#